data_663616abda686cd4c2bafc22f565ab42
#
_entry.id   663616abda686cd4c2bafc22f565ab42
#
_cell.length_a   1.000
_cell.length_b   1.000
_cell.length_c   1.000
_cell.angle_alpha   90.00
_cell.angle_beta   90.00
_cell.angle_gamma   90.00
#
_symmetry.space_group_name_H-M   'P 1'
#
loop_
_entity.id
_entity.type
_entity.pdbx_description
1 polymer ?
#
loop_
_entity_poly.entity_id
_entity_poly.type
_entity_poly.pdbx_seq_one_letter_code
_entity_poly.pdbx_strand_id
1 'polypeptide(L)'
;MVNTGIPIGDNGGLVYGNAAFVVKKVISNANFRTPYWRTDAGLLHTRIPGAPNYTGGTDPLYEGYLGYEPTFEGDLKDYNGTIGFKNETNGWKHDISLTVGGNEQIYSVNNTVNRGFGAKSPTNFKPGGFNFSNIIGNIDISKMVTKDVSIAFGTEVRTETFKIFAGDTASYKGEGANSFPGIDIVNARSNSRFNLGGYLDVSADITKDFLVNATVRAERYSDFGNAFVWKLSSRYKIGDMFVIRGSVSTGFRAPTLHQIYTQSTQASFAGGTIVTSGLFNNISKEAFALGIPKLTAEKSTNFTFGVGVKPNKNFNITLDYYSIDIKDRIVYSSSITTDDRLLANPVTELGKILKGTETRAGYADLASVQFFINGIKTNTQGLDLVASYKNIALGKGKLGVNLAGNYTLANKIIGTPKEPAPIKSAGASILNVQIKSLLTESRPLYKAILGFDYNIKKWNVNLNNTLFGPTKFQDLDNGGSQMNFIKQVFKAAVVTDLNIGFNFSNKIALNVTVNNLFNVLPKWKLELTGNAPTNPDYIQAKATLANPADKSLLEGFLAFSGRYRILGYNGSQFSQLGTTFATVLTIKF
;
A
#
# COMPACT_ATOMS: atom_id res chain seq x y z
N MET A 1 5.14 -24.04 -2.34
CA MET A 1 6.05 -23.54 -3.39
C MET A 1 6.86 -24.71 -3.93
N VAL A 2 6.93 -24.86 -5.23
CA VAL A 2 7.70 -25.90 -5.93
C VAL A 2 8.62 -25.20 -6.93
N ASN A 3 9.88 -25.65 -7.00
CA ASN A 3 10.85 -25.23 -8.02
C ASN A 3 11.45 -26.49 -8.63
N THR A 4 11.57 -26.50 -9.94
CA THR A 4 12.14 -27.63 -10.69
C THR A 4 13.03 -27.13 -11.83
N GLY A 5 14.00 -27.95 -12.22
CA GLY A 5 14.85 -27.71 -13.38
C GLY A 5 15.32 -29.04 -13.95
N ILE A 6 15.11 -29.21 -15.24
CA ILE A 6 15.47 -30.42 -15.99
C ILE A 6 16.49 -30.02 -17.05
N PRO A 7 17.76 -30.46 -16.93
CA PRO A 7 18.75 -30.27 -17.99
C PRO A 7 18.32 -30.98 -19.28
N ILE A 8 18.52 -30.32 -20.43
CA ILE A 8 18.19 -30.88 -21.73
C ILE A 8 19.41 -30.77 -22.65
N GLY A 9 19.83 -31.92 -23.17
CA GLY A 9 20.98 -32.02 -24.05
C GLY A 9 22.31 -31.72 -23.37
N ASP A 10 23.41 -31.86 -24.13
CA ASP A 10 24.78 -31.68 -23.61
C ASP A 10 25.24 -30.22 -23.66
N ASN A 11 24.45 -29.32 -24.21
CA ASN A 11 24.78 -27.90 -24.44
C ASN A 11 24.25 -26.95 -23.39
N GLY A 12 23.97 -27.42 -22.14
CA GLY A 12 23.56 -26.57 -21.03
C GLY A 12 22.11 -26.06 -21.13
N GLY A 13 21.26 -26.70 -21.95
CA GLY A 13 19.83 -26.41 -21.97
C GLY A 13 19.17 -26.76 -20.64
N LEU A 14 18.25 -25.91 -20.19
CA LEU A 14 17.51 -26.12 -18.95
C LEU A 14 16.05 -25.74 -19.15
N VAL A 15 15.14 -26.69 -19.00
CA VAL A 15 13.73 -26.39 -18.74
C VAL A 15 13.55 -26.18 -17.26
N TYR A 16 13.01 -25.04 -16.88
CA TYR A 16 12.76 -24.71 -15.49
C TYR A 16 11.30 -24.37 -15.24
N GLY A 17 10.87 -24.56 -14.01
CA GLY A 17 9.53 -24.20 -13.60
C GLY A 17 9.47 -23.88 -12.12
N ASN A 18 8.58 -22.99 -11.76
CA ASN A 18 8.20 -22.75 -10.38
C ASN A 18 6.69 -22.58 -10.27
N ALA A 19 6.14 -22.94 -9.13
CA ALA A 19 4.75 -22.70 -8.80
C ALA A 19 4.62 -22.38 -7.31
N ALA A 20 3.76 -21.43 -6.98
CA ALA A 20 3.38 -21.11 -5.62
C ALA A 20 1.87 -20.90 -5.53
N PHE A 21 1.29 -21.38 -4.45
CA PHE A 21 -0.11 -21.17 -4.11
C PHE A 21 -0.21 -20.90 -2.61
N VAL A 22 -0.93 -19.82 -2.25
CA VAL A 22 -1.13 -19.39 -0.87
C VAL A 22 -2.62 -19.17 -0.65
N VAL A 23 -3.15 -19.72 0.43
CA VAL A 23 -4.51 -19.45 0.92
C VAL A 23 -4.38 -18.82 2.30
N LYS A 24 -5.10 -17.73 2.50
CA LYS A 24 -5.14 -17.04 3.77
C LYS A 24 -6.56 -16.60 4.07
N LYS A 25 -7.05 -16.91 5.25
CA LYS A 25 -8.29 -16.36 5.79
C LYS A 25 -7.93 -15.27 6.80
N VAL A 26 -8.53 -14.09 6.65
CA VAL A 26 -8.39 -12.96 7.58
C VAL A 26 -9.76 -12.67 8.17
N ILE A 27 -9.83 -12.59 9.49
CA ILE A 27 -11.05 -12.22 10.22
C ILE A 27 -10.71 -10.95 11.02
N SER A 28 -11.49 -9.90 10.81
CA SER A 28 -11.34 -8.62 11.50
C SER A 28 -12.67 -8.29 12.20
N ASN A 29 -12.58 -7.90 13.46
CA ASN A 29 -13.73 -7.39 14.19
C ASN A 29 -13.96 -5.93 13.84
N ALA A 30 -15.19 -5.55 13.56
CA ALA A 30 -15.60 -4.17 13.44
C ALA A 30 -15.85 -3.57 14.83
N ASN A 31 -16.19 -2.28 14.88
CA ASN A 31 -16.59 -1.66 16.13
C ASN A 31 -17.83 -2.35 16.71
N PHE A 32 -17.80 -2.61 18.01
CA PHE A 32 -18.93 -3.14 18.75
C PHE A 32 -20.14 -2.21 18.64
N ARG A 33 -21.33 -2.75 18.40
CA ARG A 33 -22.59 -2.02 18.27
C ARG A 33 -23.34 -2.07 19.60
N THR A 34 -23.16 -1.02 20.41
CA THR A 34 -23.88 -0.91 21.68
C THR A 34 -25.32 -0.44 21.49
N PRO A 35 -26.27 -0.83 22.35
CA PRO A 35 -27.66 -0.41 22.22
C PRO A 35 -27.91 1.09 22.45
N TYR A 36 -27.07 1.80 23.22
CA TYR A 36 -27.38 3.19 23.59
C TYR A 36 -27.24 4.24 22.49
N TRP A 37 -26.47 3.98 21.45
CA TRP A 37 -26.33 4.93 20.34
C TRP A 37 -26.80 4.39 19.01
N ARG A 38 -27.47 3.26 19.10
CA ARG A 38 -28.15 2.63 17.97
C ARG A 38 -29.58 2.30 18.35
N THR A 39 -30.47 3.27 18.16
CA THR A 39 -31.92 3.11 18.43
C THR A 39 -32.58 2.00 17.58
N ASP A 40 -31.91 1.55 16.55
CA ASP A 40 -32.27 0.41 15.70
C ASP A 40 -31.78 -0.94 16.25
N ALA A 41 -31.12 -0.96 17.39
CA ALA A 41 -30.67 -2.19 18.04
C ALA A 41 -31.86 -3.14 18.35
N GLY A 42 -33.06 -2.61 18.56
CA GLY A 42 -34.28 -3.41 18.70
C GLY A 42 -34.63 -4.28 17.51
N LEU A 43 -34.30 -3.88 16.28
CA LEU A 43 -34.49 -4.70 15.08
C LEU A 43 -33.51 -5.88 15.00
N LEU A 44 -32.39 -5.79 15.71
CA LEU A 44 -31.29 -6.74 15.67
C LEU A 44 -31.39 -7.82 16.73
N HIS A 45 -32.15 -7.54 17.77
CA HIS A 45 -32.29 -8.32 18.98
C HIS A 45 -32.78 -9.75 18.76
N THR A 46 -33.71 -9.94 17.83
CA THR A 46 -34.32 -11.24 17.54
C THR A 46 -33.52 -12.05 16.52
N ARG A 47 -32.42 -11.50 15.97
CA ARG A 47 -31.74 -12.07 14.81
C ARG A 47 -30.34 -12.59 15.07
N ILE A 48 -29.69 -12.12 16.15
CA ILE A 48 -28.34 -12.57 16.48
C ILE A 48 -28.44 -13.72 17.47
N PRO A 49 -27.80 -14.88 17.21
CA PRO A 49 -27.81 -16.00 18.13
C PRO A 49 -27.33 -15.58 19.53
N GLY A 50 -28.08 -15.92 20.57
CA GLY A 50 -27.75 -15.57 21.95
C GLY A 50 -28.22 -14.20 22.42
N ALA A 51 -28.82 -13.36 21.56
CA ALA A 51 -29.50 -12.16 22.01
C ALA A 51 -30.82 -12.50 22.72
N PRO A 52 -31.11 -11.85 23.89
CA PRO A 52 -32.39 -12.05 24.57
C PRO A 52 -33.56 -11.58 23.70
N ASN A 53 -34.75 -12.17 23.87
CA ASN A 53 -35.95 -11.76 23.15
C ASN A 53 -36.37 -10.34 23.56
N TYR A 54 -36.30 -9.40 22.62
CA TYR A 54 -36.75 -8.03 22.80
C TYR A 54 -38.21 -7.87 22.43
N THR A 55 -39.00 -7.39 23.33
CA THR A 55 -40.46 -7.26 23.17
C THR A 55 -40.92 -5.86 22.75
N GLY A 56 -39.98 -5.00 22.28
CA GLY A 56 -40.34 -3.70 21.74
C GLY A 56 -40.58 -2.64 22.82
N GLY A 57 -39.52 -2.11 23.40
CA GLY A 57 -39.54 -0.89 24.23
C GLY A 57 -38.67 0.21 23.57
N THR A 58 -38.89 1.44 23.97
CA THR A 58 -38.08 2.59 23.55
C THR A 58 -36.76 2.72 24.34
N ASP A 59 -36.55 1.86 25.33
CA ASP A 59 -35.35 1.87 26.17
C ASP A 59 -34.24 1.04 25.48
N PRO A 60 -33.15 1.68 25.02
CA PRO A 60 -32.02 0.98 24.44
C PRO A 60 -31.19 0.17 25.46
N LEU A 61 -31.45 0.32 26.75
CA LEU A 61 -30.78 -0.39 27.85
C LEU A 61 -31.53 -1.62 28.31
N TYR A 62 -32.19 -2.32 27.41
CA TYR A 62 -32.91 -3.53 27.74
C TYR A 62 -32.05 -4.55 28.48
N GLU A 63 -32.61 -5.05 29.58
CA GLU A 63 -31.92 -5.93 30.53
C GLU A 63 -31.32 -7.15 29.85
N GLY A 64 -29.98 -7.27 29.92
CA GLY A 64 -29.24 -8.40 29.35
C GLY A 64 -28.79 -8.26 27.90
N TYR A 65 -29.20 -7.22 27.15
CA TYR A 65 -28.69 -7.02 25.78
C TYR A 65 -27.50 -6.05 25.74
N LEU A 66 -26.33 -6.57 25.43
CA LEU A 66 -25.08 -5.79 25.41
C LEU A 66 -24.74 -5.22 24.02
N GLY A 67 -25.44 -5.65 22.98
CA GLY A 67 -25.12 -5.30 21.60
C GLY A 67 -24.47 -6.45 20.82
N TYR A 68 -23.84 -6.15 19.68
CA TYR A 68 -23.22 -7.14 18.80
C TYR A 68 -21.95 -6.63 18.16
N GLU A 69 -21.09 -7.54 17.73
CA GLU A 69 -19.83 -7.24 17.08
C GLU A 69 -19.81 -7.85 15.68
N PRO A 70 -19.92 -7.04 14.61
CA PRO A 70 -19.77 -7.53 13.26
C PRO A 70 -18.34 -8.01 12.99
N THR A 71 -18.20 -9.10 12.22
CA THR A 71 -16.91 -9.50 11.67
C THR A 71 -16.88 -9.23 10.17
N PHE A 72 -15.71 -8.77 9.71
CA PHE A 72 -15.35 -8.66 8.30
C PHE A 72 -14.29 -9.71 7.99
N GLU A 73 -14.56 -10.58 7.04
CA GLU A 73 -13.71 -11.70 6.70
C GLU A 73 -13.28 -11.61 5.24
N GLY A 74 -12.02 -11.95 4.97
CA GLY A 74 -11.48 -12.05 3.62
C GLY A 74 -10.87 -13.42 3.39
N ASP A 75 -11.35 -14.11 2.36
CA ASP A 75 -10.71 -15.30 1.80
C ASP A 75 -9.78 -14.85 0.68
N LEU A 76 -8.47 -14.97 0.92
CA LEU A 76 -7.44 -14.56 -0.01
C LEU A 76 -6.77 -15.77 -0.63
N LYS A 77 -6.59 -15.72 -1.95
CA LYS A 77 -5.83 -16.72 -2.71
C LYS A 77 -4.81 -16.00 -3.58
N ASP A 78 -3.56 -16.39 -3.46
CA ASP A 78 -2.48 -15.93 -4.32
C ASP A 78 -1.88 -17.14 -5.04
N TYR A 79 -1.64 -17.00 -6.33
CA TYR A 79 -1.00 -18.04 -7.13
C TYR A 79 -0.06 -17.44 -8.16
N ASN A 80 1.02 -18.15 -8.41
CA ASN A 80 1.85 -17.91 -9.57
C ASN A 80 2.45 -19.22 -10.07
N GLY A 81 2.77 -19.25 -11.36
CA GLY A 81 3.51 -20.35 -11.99
C GLY A 81 4.29 -19.80 -13.17
N THR A 82 5.54 -20.26 -13.31
CA THR A 82 6.39 -19.94 -14.45
C THR A 82 6.92 -21.25 -15.03
N ILE A 83 6.90 -21.36 -16.32
CA ILE A 83 7.66 -22.36 -17.09
C ILE A 83 8.55 -21.63 -18.05
N GLY A 84 9.79 -22.08 -18.19
CA GLY A 84 10.73 -21.46 -19.11
C GLY A 84 11.79 -22.43 -19.61
N PHE A 85 12.43 -22.01 -20.67
CA PHE A 85 13.59 -22.69 -21.26
C PHE A 85 14.72 -21.70 -21.42
N LYS A 86 15.90 -22.07 -20.95
CA LYS A 86 17.13 -21.31 -21.19
C LYS A 86 18.22 -22.19 -21.77
N ASN A 87 19.01 -21.59 -22.62
CA ASN A 87 20.14 -22.26 -23.28
C ASN A 87 21.24 -21.25 -23.60
N GLU A 88 22.46 -21.76 -23.80
CA GLU A 88 23.57 -20.99 -24.34
C GLU A 88 24.13 -21.70 -25.57
N THR A 89 24.18 -20.98 -26.71
CA THR A 89 24.68 -21.51 -27.98
C THR A 89 25.58 -20.46 -28.63
N ASN A 90 26.83 -20.81 -28.91
CA ASN A 90 27.82 -19.90 -29.51
C ASN A 90 27.97 -18.57 -28.75
N GLY A 91 27.88 -18.62 -27.39
CA GLY A 91 27.95 -17.48 -26.53
C GLY A 91 26.67 -16.62 -26.47
N TRP A 92 25.61 -16.97 -27.22
CA TRP A 92 24.29 -16.40 -27.10
C TRP A 92 23.52 -17.10 -25.98
N LYS A 93 23.07 -16.36 -24.99
CA LYS A 93 22.17 -16.82 -23.94
C LYS A 93 20.75 -16.48 -24.32
N HIS A 94 19.89 -17.47 -24.28
CA HIS A 94 18.47 -17.35 -24.56
C HIS A 94 17.68 -17.76 -23.32
N ASP A 95 16.66 -16.98 -22.96
CA ASP A 95 15.68 -17.31 -21.92
C ASP A 95 14.29 -17.00 -22.46
N ILE A 96 13.44 -18.01 -22.54
CA ILE A 96 12.04 -17.88 -22.99
C ILE A 96 11.17 -18.39 -21.87
N SER A 97 10.21 -17.59 -21.41
CA SER A 97 9.35 -17.98 -20.30
C SER A 97 7.92 -17.54 -20.48
N LEU A 98 7.01 -18.31 -19.86
CA LEU A 98 5.61 -17.99 -19.68
C LEU A 98 5.30 -18.00 -18.18
N THR A 99 4.76 -16.90 -17.69
CA THR A 99 4.33 -16.75 -16.29
C THR A 99 2.83 -16.48 -16.23
N VAL A 100 2.14 -17.17 -15.34
CA VAL A 100 0.74 -16.92 -14.99
C VAL A 100 0.69 -16.60 -13.52
N GLY A 101 0.02 -15.52 -13.13
CA GLY A 101 -0.13 -15.14 -11.74
C GLY A 101 -1.43 -14.41 -11.46
N GLY A 102 -1.83 -14.39 -10.20
CA GLY A 102 -3.03 -13.66 -9.80
C GLY A 102 -3.30 -13.74 -8.31
N ASN A 103 -4.26 -12.92 -7.90
CA ASN A 103 -4.83 -12.94 -6.56
C ASN A 103 -6.35 -12.83 -6.62
N GLU A 104 -7.00 -13.39 -5.62
CA GLU A 104 -8.45 -13.31 -5.42
C GLU A 104 -8.72 -12.95 -3.97
N GLN A 105 -9.64 -12.02 -3.74
CA GLN A 105 -10.14 -11.63 -2.43
C GLN A 105 -11.65 -11.66 -2.46
N ILE A 106 -12.25 -12.62 -1.74
CA ILE A 106 -13.69 -12.73 -1.57
C ILE A 106 -14.03 -12.40 -0.13
N TYR A 107 -15.07 -11.61 0.06
CA TYR A 107 -15.43 -11.09 1.37
C TYR A 107 -16.68 -11.73 1.93
N SER A 108 -16.72 -11.84 3.27
CA SER A 108 -17.91 -12.19 4.06
C SER A 108 -18.04 -11.21 5.22
N VAL A 109 -19.26 -10.86 5.56
CA VAL A 109 -19.57 -10.04 6.74
C VAL A 109 -20.59 -10.79 7.57
N ASN A 110 -20.29 -11.02 8.83
CA ASN A 110 -21.10 -11.82 9.72
C ASN A 110 -21.47 -11.05 10.99
N ASN A 111 -22.44 -11.57 11.73
CA ASN A 111 -22.97 -10.97 12.95
C ASN A 111 -23.41 -9.52 12.76
N THR A 112 -24.11 -9.22 11.67
CA THR A 112 -24.59 -7.88 11.36
C THR A 112 -25.95 -7.94 10.68
N VAL A 113 -26.47 -6.81 10.25
CA VAL A 113 -27.75 -6.69 9.58
C VAL A 113 -27.72 -5.64 8.50
N ASN A 114 -28.66 -5.70 7.57
CA ASN A 114 -29.04 -4.62 6.69
C ASN A 114 -30.33 -3.98 7.22
N ARG A 115 -30.23 -2.75 7.73
CA ARG A 115 -31.36 -2.04 8.34
C ARG A 115 -32.48 -1.75 7.36
N GLY A 116 -32.16 -1.59 6.06
CA GLY A 116 -33.16 -1.44 5.01
C GLY A 116 -34.11 -2.62 4.83
N PHE A 117 -33.76 -3.81 5.37
CA PHE A 117 -34.63 -4.98 5.41
C PHE A 117 -35.35 -5.17 6.74
N GLY A 118 -35.08 -4.33 7.75
CA GLY A 118 -35.68 -4.41 9.07
C GLY A 118 -35.60 -5.82 9.65
N ALA A 119 -36.73 -6.31 10.20
CA ALA A 119 -36.84 -7.65 10.80
C ALA A 119 -36.60 -8.83 9.82
N LYS A 120 -36.57 -8.60 8.52
CA LYS A 120 -36.27 -9.60 7.49
C LYS A 120 -34.80 -9.67 7.08
N SER A 121 -33.93 -8.85 7.69
CA SER A 121 -32.53 -8.84 7.37
C SER A 121 -31.85 -10.18 7.65
N PRO A 122 -31.03 -10.72 6.74
CA PRO A 122 -30.05 -11.74 7.11
C PRO A 122 -29.02 -11.19 8.09
N THR A 123 -28.27 -12.09 8.76
CA THR A 123 -27.18 -11.72 9.69
C THR A 123 -25.79 -12.01 9.12
N ASN A 124 -25.73 -12.66 7.96
CA ASN A 124 -24.52 -13.01 7.24
C ASN A 124 -24.68 -12.60 5.78
N PHE A 125 -23.64 -12.00 5.21
CA PHE A 125 -23.65 -11.43 3.88
C PHE A 125 -22.37 -11.80 3.12
N LYS A 126 -22.47 -11.83 1.79
CA LYS A 126 -21.35 -11.98 0.87
C LYS A 126 -21.21 -10.67 0.07
N PRO A 127 -20.40 -9.72 0.54
CA PRO A 127 -20.28 -8.40 -0.09
C PRO A 127 -19.67 -8.39 -1.50
N GLY A 128 -19.20 -9.53 -2.00
CA GLY A 128 -18.48 -9.62 -3.27
C GLY A 128 -16.99 -9.68 -3.09
N GLY A 129 -16.23 -9.17 -4.04
CA GLY A 129 -14.78 -9.22 -3.97
C GLY A 129 -14.09 -8.79 -5.25
N PHE A 130 -12.80 -9.09 -5.33
CA PHE A 130 -11.93 -8.71 -6.44
C PHE A 130 -11.04 -9.87 -6.87
N ASN A 131 -10.71 -9.91 -8.16
CA ASN A 131 -9.67 -10.79 -8.70
C ASN A 131 -8.79 -9.99 -9.65
N PHE A 132 -7.50 -10.18 -9.54
CA PHE A 132 -6.52 -9.70 -10.51
C PHE A 132 -5.69 -10.88 -11.01
N SER A 133 -5.50 -10.97 -12.32
CA SER A 133 -4.65 -12.00 -12.94
C SER A 133 -3.83 -11.43 -14.08
N ASN A 134 -2.69 -12.05 -14.33
CA ASN A 134 -1.84 -11.72 -15.48
C ASN A 134 -1.27 -12.97 -16.13
N ILE A 135 -0.97 -12.84 -17.43
CA ILE A 135 -0.22 -13.80 -18.24
C ILE A 135 0.89 -13.00 -18.90
N ILE A 136 2.14 -13.46 -18.73
CA ILE A 136 3.33 -12.75 -19.20
C ILE A 136 4.20 -13.74 -19.98
N GLY A 137 4.49 -13.42 -21.24
CA GLY A 137 5.50 -14.09 -22.06
C GLY A 137 6.73 -13.21 -22.19
N ASN A 138 7.92 -13.77 -21.95
CA ASN A 138 9.19 -13.08 -22.11
C ASN A 138 10.12 -13.86 -23.06
N ILE A 139 10.88 -13.10 -23.83
CA ILE A 139 12.02 -13.59 -24.61
C ILE A 139 13.19 -12.66 -24.32
N ASP A 140 14.25 -13.19 -23.74
CA ASP A 140 15.46 -12.45 -23.39
C ASP A 140 16.67 -13.10 -24.06
N ILE A 141 17.49 -12.30 -24.73
CA ILE A 141 18.67 -12.74 -25.47
C ILE A 141 19.85 -11.86 -25.07
N SER A 142 21.00 -12.46 -24.75
CA SER A 142 22.20 -11.72 -24.41
C SER A 142 23.48 -12.39 -24.90
N LYS A 143 24.51 -11.58 -25.12
CA LYS A 143 25.84 -12.07 -25.53
C LYS A 143 26.93 -11.10 -25.12
N MET A 144 28.10 -11.64 -24.76
CA MET A 144 29.36 -10.92 -24.81
C MET A 144 29.82 -10.81 -26.25
N VAL A 145 29.65 -9.65 -26.87
CA VAL A 145 30.01 -9.42 -28.31
C VAL A 145 31.52 -9.31 -28.45
N THR A 146 32.18 -8.73 -27.48
CA THR A 146 33.62 -8.74 -27.30
C THR A 146 33.93 -9.13 -25.85
N LYS A 147 35.20 -9.24 -25.49
CA LYS A 147 35.61 -9.48 -24.08
C LYS A 147 35.15 -8.36 -23.13
N ASP A 148 34.92 -7.16 -23.65
CA ASP A 148 34.65 -5.94 -22.87
C ASP A 148 33.21 -5.40 -23.11
N VAL A 149 32.45 -5.95 -24.08
CA VAL A 149 31.11 -5.45 -24.46
C VAL A 149 30.08 -6.56 -24.42
N SER A 150 29.01 -6.36 -23.62
CA SER A 150 27.83 -7.19 -23.63
C SER A 150 26.63 -6.45 -24.19
N ILE A 151 25.77 -7.18 -24.91
CA ILE A 151 24.46 -6.71 -25.34
C ILE A 151 23.38 -7.63 -24.80
N ALA A 152 22.23 -7.06 -24.47
CA ALA A 152 21.02 -7.81 -24.17
C ALA A 152 19.83 -7.11 -24.81
N PHE A 153 18.90 -7.88 -25.34
CA PHE A 153 17.63 -7.38 -25.85
C PHE A 153 16.52 -8.40 -25.61
N GLY A 154 15.32 -7.92 -25.52
CA GLY A 154 14.20 -8.82 -25.27
C GLY A 154 12.87 -8.17 -25.52
N THR A 155 11.84 -9.00 -25.44
CA THR A 155 10.45 -8.57 -25.57
C THR A 155 9.58 -9.19 -24.49
N GLU A 156 8.57 -8.45 -24.07
CA GLU A 156 7.55 -8.88 -23.12
C GLU A 156 6.17 -8.67 -23.73
N VAL A 157 5.34 -9.70 -23.65
CA VAL A 157 3.91 -9.63 -23.95
C VAL A 157 3.15 -9.90 -22.66
N ARG A 158 2.24 -9.01 -22.27
CA ARG A 158 1.49 -9.15 -21.03
C ARG A 158 0.01 -8.90 -21.25
N THR A 159 -0.82 -9.75 -20.66
CA THR A 159 -2.26 -9.50 -20.47
C THR A 159 -2.55 -9.42 -18.98
N GLU A 160 -3.25 -8.38 -18.57
CA GLU A 160 -3.74 -8.18 -17.21
C GLU A 160 -5.26 -8.17 -17.23
N THR A 161 -5.89 -8.81 -16.25
CA THR A 161 -7.35 -8.81 -16.09
C THR A 161 -7.71 -8.48 -14.65
N PHE A 162 -8.63 -7.55 -14.47
CA PHE A 162 -9.20 -7.17 -13.18
C PHE A 162 -10.71 -7.41 -13.20
N LYS A 163 -11.20 -8.18 -12.21
CA LYS A 163 -12.61 -8.51 -12.03
C LYS A 163 -13.12 -7.97 -10.71
N ILE A 164 -14.31 -7.39 -10.75
CA ILE A 164 -15.08 -6.97 -9.58
C ILE A 164 -16.30 -7.88 -9.52
N PHE A 165 -16.47 -8.59 -8.41
CA PHE A 165 -17.60 -9.48 -8.16
C PHE A 165 -18.67 -8.75 -7.36
N ALA A 166 -19.91 -8.82 -7.80
CA ALA A 166 -21.05 -8.32 -7.03
C ALA A 166 -21.22 -9.11 -5.73
N GLY A 167 -21.75 -8.44 -4.72
CA GLY A 167 -22.26 -9.07 -3.52
C GLY A 167 -23.63 -9.73 -3.73
N ASP A 168 -24.10 -10.45 -2.69
CA ASP A 168 -25.50 -10.84 -2.63
C ASP A 168 -26.40 -9.59 -2.51
N THR A 169 -27.63 -9.68 -2.99
CA THR A 169 -28.54 -8.53 -3.05
C THR A 169 -28.79 -7.91 -1.68
N ALA A 170 -28.85 -8.71 -0.63
CA ALA A 170 -29.06 -8.23 0.72
C ALA A 170 -27.86 -7.46 1.27
N SER A 171 -26.66 -7.71 0.75
CA SER A 171 -25.44 -7.01 1.19
C SER A 171 -25.35 -5.56 0.70
N TYR A 172 -25.98 -5.20 -0.44
CA TYR A 172 -25.84 -3.88 -1.03
C TYR A 172 -27.15 -3.10 -1.23
N LYS A 173 -28.32 -3.75 -1.28
CA LYS A 173 -29.60 -3.05 -1.39
C LYS A 173 -29.98 -2.33 -0.09
N GLY A 174 -30.76 -1.24 -0.22
CA GLY A 174 -31.14 -0.40 0.91
C GLY A 174 -29.91 0.30 1.50
N GLU A 175 -29.70 0.15 2.81
CA GLU A 175 -28.51 0.68 3.49
C GLU A 175 -27.26 -0.20 3.32
N GLY A 176 -27.43 -1.39 2.74
CA GLY A 176 -26.37 -2.39 2.69
C GLY A 176 -26.09 -3.05 4.03
N ALA A 177 -25.21 -4.05 4.03
CA ALA A 177 -24.78 -4.73 5.25
C ALA A 177 -24.05 -3.72 6.17
N ASN A 178 -24.54 -3.60 7.41
CA ASN A 178 -23.92 -2.69 8.38
C ASN A 178 -22.49 -3.13 8.66
N SER A 179 -21.55 -2.18 8.70
CA SER A 179 -20.12 -2.35 8.80
C SER A 179 -19.39 -2.44 7.45
N PHE A 180 -19.86 -3.25 6.50
CA PHE A 180 -19.24 -3.36 5.18
C PHE A 180 -20.32 -3.68 4.12
N PRO A 181 -20.89 -2.68 3.46
CA PRO A 181 -21.84 -2.85 2.38
C PRO A 181 -21.25 -3.60 1.20
N GLY A 182 -22.07 -4.39 0.53
CA GLY A 182 -21.65 -5.16 -0.63
C GLY A 182 -21.49 -4.33 -1.89
N ILE A 183 -20.78 -4.89 -2.85
CA ILE A 183 -20.60 -4.33 -4.19
C ILE A 183 -21.90 -4.55 -4.98
N ASP A 184 -22.51 -3.45 -5.43
CA ASP A 184 -23.71 -3.51 -6.27
C ASP A 184 -23.39 -4.19 -7.60
N ILE A 185 -24.36 -4.95 -8.15
CA ILE A 185 -24.26 -5.63 -9.44
C ILE A 185 -23.90 -4.66 -10.59
N VAL A 186 -24.33 -3.40 -10.52
CA VAL A 186 -23.99 -2.38 -11.53
C VAL A 186 -22.51 -2.00 -11.55
N ASN A 187 -21.79 -2.25 -10.47
CA ASN A 187 -20.36 -2.03 -10.33
C ASN A 187 -19.52 -3.27 -10.68
N ALA A 188 -20.15 -4.45 -10.79
CA ALA A 188 -19.48 -5.68 -11.17
C ALA A 188 -19.04 -5.62 -12.63
N ARG A 189 -17.78 -5.94 -12.88
CA ARG A 189 -17.20 -5.90 -14.23
C ARG A 189 -15.91 -6.73 -14.34
N SER A 190 -15.55 -7.02 -15.58
CA SER A 190 -14.24 -7.60 -15.92
C SER A 190 -13.60 -6.75 -17.01
N ASN A 191 -12.37 -6.29 -16.75
CA ASN A 191 -11.62 -5.46 -17.69
C ASN A 191 -10.23 -6.02 -17.87
N SER A 192 -9.76 -6.03 -19.11
CA SER A 192 -8.44 -6.52 -19.47
C SER A 192 -7.62 -5.45 -20.18
N ARG A 193 -6.32 -5.56 -20.04
CA ARG A 193 -5.32 -4.72 -20.71
C ARG A 193 -4.25 -5.60 -21.32
N PHE A 194 -3.84 -5.26 -22.53
CA PHE A 194 -2.71 -5.84 -23.22
C PHE A 194 -1.53 -4.88 -23.22
N ASN A 195 -0.32 -5.40 -23.06
CA ASN A 195 0.93 -4.68 -23.16
C ASN A 195 1.93 -5.46 -24.02
N LEU A 196 2.65 -4.73 -24.86
CA LEU A 196 3.81 -5.22 -25.61
C LEU A 196 4.98 -4.29 -25.32
N GLY A 197 6.09 -4.85 -24.86
CA GLY A 197 7.32 -4.13 -24.55
C GLY A 197 8.54 -4.74 -25.22
N GLY A 198 9.55 -3.90 -25.51
CA GLY A 198 10.85 -4.34 -25.96
C GLY A 198 11.96 -3.48 -25.40
N TYR A 199 13.14 -4.07 -25.20
CA TYR A 199 14.30 -3.36 -24.66
C TYR A 199 15.59 -3.72 -25.36
N LEU A 200 16.56 -2.80 -25.25
CA LEU A 200 17.95 -2.99 -25.62
C LEU A 200 18.84 -2.47 -24.50
N ASP A 201 19.79 -3.28 -24.09
CA ASP A 201 20.81 -2.96 -23.07
C ASP A 201 22.20 -3.20 -23.63
N VAL A 202 23.09 -2.24 -23.43
CA VAL A 202 24.51 -2.34 -23.81
C VAL A 202 25.35 -1.98 -22.59
N SER A 203 26.27 -2.88 -22.24
CA SER A 203 27.24 -2.65 -21.17
C SER A 203 28.66 -2.82 -21.72
N ALA A 204 29.52 -1.83 -21.46
CA ALA A 204 30.89 -1.79 -21.96
C ALA A 204 31.88 -1.50 -20.83
N ASP A 205 32.85 -2.38 -20.64
CA ASP A 205 34.05 -2.10 -19.85
C ASP A 205 35.01 -1.29 -20.72
N ILE A 206 34.92 0.06 -20.63
CA ILE A 206 35.78 1.00 -21.42
C ILE A 206 37.24 0.79 -21.05
N THR A 207 37.49 0.54 -19.77
CA THR A 207 38.74 0.04 -19.23
C THR A 207 38.45 -1.00 -18.16
N LYS A 208 39.47 -1.72 -17.65
CA LYS A 208 39.31 -2.66 -16.51
C LYS A 208 38.65 -2.04 -15.28
N ASP A 209 38.71 -0.72 -15.15
CA ASP A 209 38.22 0.02 -13.98
C ASP A 209 36.97 0.87 -14.28
N PHE A 210 36.68 1.14 -15.56
CA PHE A 210 35.58 2.02 -15.97
C PHE A 210 34.54 1.28 -16.83
N LEU A 211 33.33 1.14 -16.29
CA LEU A 211 32.17 0.52 -16.95
C LEU A 211 31.11 1.58 -17.24
N VAL A 212 30.53 1.51 -18.43
CA VAL A 212 29.35 2.28 -18.84
C VAL A 212 28.25 1.31 -19.28
N ASN A 213 27.01 1.58 -18.87
CA ASN A 213 25.84 0.82 -19.30
C ASN A 213 24.75 1.79 -19.77
N ALA A 214 24.14 1.47 -20.90
CA ALA A 214 23.00 2.19 -21.49
C ALA A 214 21.86 1.23 -21.80
N THR A 215 20.64 1.58 -21.37
CA THR A 215 19.42 0.79 -21.60
C THR A 215 18.35 1.69 -22.18
N VAL A 216 17.60 1.17 -23.14
CA VAL A 216 16.35 1.77 -23.64
C VAL A 216 15.23 0.73 -23.61
N ARG A 217 14.00 1.17 -23.31
CA ARG A 217 12.81 0.32 -23.32
C ARG A 217 11.63 1.10 -23.87
N ALA A 218 10.88 0.49 -24.78
CA ALA A 218 9.64 1.00 -25.33
C ALA A 218 8.51 0.01 -25.03
N GLU A 219 7.34 0.54 -24.63
CA GLU A 219 6.15 -0.26 -24.34
C GLU A 219 4.91 0.38 -24.96
N ARG A 220 3.97 -0.46 -25.38
CA ARG A 220 2.65 -0.07 -25.85
C ARG A 220 1.57 -0.75 -25.02
N TYR A 221 0.69 0.04 -24.44
CA TYR A 221 -0.47 -0.40 -23.68
C TYR A 221 -1.75 -0.14 -24.46
N SER A 222 -2.71 -1.05 -24.35
CA SER A 222 -3.99 -0.96 -25.07
C SER A 222 -4.92 0.14 -24.57
N ASP A 223 -4.69 0.66 -23.35
CA ASP A 223 -5.57 1.61 -22.66
C ASP A 223 -5.03 3.04 -22.61
N PHE A 224 -3.75 3.27 -22.35
CA PHE A 224 -3.20 4.62 -22.21
C PHE A 224 -2.06 4.97 -23.20
N GLY A 225 -1.71 4.05 -24.12
CA GLY A 225 -0.78 4.33 -25.21
C GLY A 225 0.66 3.91 -24.94
N ASN A 226 1.61 4.71 -25.43
CA ASN A 226 3.03 4.35 -25.47
C ASN A 226 3.80 4.91 -24.29
N ALA A 227 4.84 4.17 -23.85
CA ALA A 227 5.83 4.61 -22.90
C ALA A 227 7.24 4.34 -23.45
N PHE A 228 8.15 5.28 -23.25
CA PHE A 228 9.57 5.14 -23.58
C PHE A 228 10.40 5.59 -22.38
N VAL A 229 11.36 4.77 -22.01
CA VAL A 229 12.29 5.04 -20.91
C VAL A 229 13.72 4.68 -21.30
N TRP A 230 14.67 5.35 -20.66
CA TRP A 230 16.08 5.09 -20.85
C TRP A 230 16.85 5.23 -19.55
N LYS A 231 18.02 4.62 -19.50
CA LYS A 231 18.98 4.70 -18.39
C LYS A 231 20.39 4.78 -18.93
N LEU A 232 21.20 5.66 -18.33
CA LEU A 232 22.65 5.69 -18.46
C LEU A 232 23.24 5.55 -17.08
N SER A 233 24.19 4.62 -16.91
CA SER A 233 24.89 4.43 -15.65
C SER A 233 26.37 4.16 -15.86
N SER A 234 27.17 4.50 -14.87
CA SER A 234 28.60 4.26 -14.90
C SER A 234 29.13 3.83 -13.54
N ARG A 235 30.23 3.11 -13.55
CA ARG A 235 31.01 2.71 -12.38
C ARG A 235 32.49 2.89 -12.67
N TYR A 236 33.19 3.57 -11.77
CA TYR A 236 34.64 3.71 -11.82
C TYR A 236 35.29 3.16 -10.55
N LYS A 237 36.26 2.27 -10.71
CA LYS A 237 37.06 1.72 -9.62
C LYS A 237 38.35 2.52 -9.50
N ILE A 238 38.72 2.89 -8.28
CA ILE A 238 39.99 3.55 -7.96
C ILE A 238 40.78 2.57 -7.11
N GLY A 239 41.66 1.84 -7.80
CA GLY A 239 42.30 0.67 -7.24
C GLY A 239 41.28 -0.41 -6.81
N ASP A 240 41.66 -1.26 -5.86
CA ASP A 240 40.80 -2.34 -5.35
C ASP A 240 39.88 -1.91 -4.19
N MET A 241 40.07 -0.67 -3.71
CA MET A 241 39.45 -0.22 -2.47
C MET A 241 38.24 0.71 -2.70
N PHE A 242 38.27 1.59 -3.70
CA PHE A 242 37.23 2.58 -3.89
C PHE A 242 36.42 2.34 -5.17
N VAL A 243 35.11 2.63 -5.10
CA VAL A 243 34.19 2.59 -6.24
C VAL A 243 33.34 3.85 -6.21
N ILE A 244 33.27 4.54 -7.34
CA ILE A 244 32.31 5.61 -7.60
C ILE A 244 31.31 5.10 -8.61
N ARG A 245 30.03 5.38 -8.40
CA ARG A 245 28.94 4.98 -9.31
C ARG A 245 27.93 6.08 -9.46
N GLY A 246 27.31 6.17 -10.64
CA GLY A 246 26.24 7.13 -10.87
C GLY A 246 25.29 6.65 -11.95
N SER A 247 24.05 7.11 -11.87
CA SER A 247 23.10 6.88 -12.94
C SER A 247 22.11 8.03 -13.09
N VAL A 248 21.65 8.21 -14.32
CA VAL A 248 20.47 9.01 -14.65
C VAL A 248 19.52 8.15 -15.47
N SER A 249 18.22 8.21 -15.17
CA SER A 249 17.21 7.43 -15.86
C SER A 249 15.87 8.13 -15.87
N THR A 250 15.04 7.74 -16.85
CA THR A 250 13.61 7.99 -16.82
C THR A 250 12.88 6.71 -16.46
N GLY A 251 11.68 6.84 -15.90
CA GLY A 251 10.80 5.72 -15.58
C GLY A 251 9.35 6.10 -15.83
N PHE A 252 8.49 5.12 -15.90
CA PHE A 252 7.05 5.33 -15.90
C PHE A 252 6.34 4.27 -15.04
N ARG A 253 5.12 4.59 -14.63
CA ARG A 253 4.22 3.64 -13.99
C ARG A 253 2.84 3.73 -14.64
N ALA A 254 2.40 2.65 -15.23
CA ALA A 254 1.04 2.53 -15.75
C ALA A 254 0.02 2.68 -14.60
N PRO A 255 -1.13 3.33 -14.81
CA PRO A 255 -2.24 3.22 -13.87
C PRO A 255 -2.61 1.75 -13.70
N THR A 256 -2.88 1.32 -12.48
CA THR A 256 -3.35 -0.06 -12.28
C THR A 256 -4.80 -0.20 -12.75
N LEU A 257 -5.21 -1.41 -13.16
CA LEU A 257 -6.62 -1.64 -13.53
C LEU A 257 -7.55 -1.35 -12.34
N HIS A 258 -7.10 -1.55 -11.10
CA HIS A 258 -7.82 -1.13 -9.89
C HIS A 258 -8.06 0.39 -9.87
N GLN A 259 -7.04 1.19 -10.15
CA GLN A 259 -7.19 2.65 -10.17
C GLN A 259 -8.13 3.14 -11.27
N ILE A 260 -8.13 2.46 -12.42
CA ILE A 260 -8.98 2.84 -13.56
C ILE A 260 -10.43 2.41 -13.35
N TYR A 261 -10.68 1.20 -12.83
CA TYR A 261 -11.97 0.54 -12.91
C TYR A 261 -12.68 0.36 -11.57
N THR A 262 -12.00 0.53 -10.42
CA THR A 262 -12.69 0.39 -9.14
C THR A 262 -13.76 1.46 -9.00
N GLN A 263 -14.97 0.99 -8.71
CA GLN A 263 -16.11 1.82 -8.36
C GLN A 263 -16.80 1.18 -7.16
N SER A 264 -17.09 1.99 -6.16
CA SER A 264 -17.78 1.55 -4.95
C SER A 264 -18.64 2.68 -4.43
N THR A 265 -19.84 2.37 -4.01
CA THR A 265 -20.74 3.29 -3.33
C THR A 265 -21.04 2.73 -1.96
N GLN A 266 -21.01 3.58 -0.96
CA GLN A 266 -21.27 3.21 0.42
C GLN A 266 -22.37 4.11 0.97
N ALA A 267 -23.45 3.50 1.46
CA ALA A 267 -24.46 4.23 2.20
C ALA A 267 -23.93 4.58 3.60
N SER A 268 -24.15 5.81 4.03
CA SER A 268 -23.79 6.35 5.34
C SER A 268 -24.98 7.11 5.90
N PHE A 269 -25.07 7.21 7.22
CA PHE A 269 -26.11 7.98 7.88
C PHE A 269 -25.52 9.30 8.37
N ALA A 270 -25.97 10.39 7.78
CA ALA A 270 -25.54 11.73 8.16
C ALA A 270 -26.75 12.70 8.20
N GLY A 271 -26.82 13.55 9.20
CA GLY A 271 -27.88 14.54 9.34
C GLY A 271 -29.29 13.98 9.45
N GLY A 272 -29.46 12.74 9.98
CA GLY A 272 -30.77 12.10 10.10
C GLY A 272 -31.27 11.39 8.82
N THR A 273 -30.48 11.38 7.74
CA THR A 273 -30.81 10.77 6.46
C THR A 273 -29.72 9.81 5.98
N ILE A 274 -30.11 8.87 5.10
CA ILE A 274 -29.16 8.00 4.42
C ILE A 274 -28.56 8.81 3.28
N VAL A 275 -27.23 8.93 3.28
CA VAL A 275 -26.45 9.59 2.24
C VAL A 275 -25.48 8.57 1.63
N THR A 276 -25.11 8.77 0.37
CA THR A 276 -24.18 7.91 -0.33
C THR A 276 -22.84 8.60 -0.51
N SER A 277 -21.75 7.94 -0.13
CA SER A 277 -20.39 8.30 -0.49
C SER A 277 -19.91 7.38 -1.60
N GLY A 278 -19.28 7.93 -2.65
CA GLY A 278 -18.89 7.16 -3.81
C GLY A 278 -17.42 7.33 -4.18
N LEU A 279 -16.73 6.20 -4.40
CA LEU A 279 -15.52 6.12 -5.20
C LEU A 279 -15.94 5.88 -6.65
N PHE A 280 -15.65 6.83 -7.52
CA PHE A 280 -15.99 6.76 -8.94
C PHE A 280 -14.77 6.47 -9.78
N ASN A 281 -14.89 5.54 -10.70
CA ASN A 281 -13.84 5.24 -11.66
C ASN A 281 -13.71 6.34 -12.72
N ASN A 282 -12.53 6.48 -13.32
CA ASN A 282 -12.21 7.55 -14.26
C ASN A 282 -12.90 7.46 -15.63
N ILE A 283 -13.72 6.45 -15.85
CA ILE A 283 -14.53 6.27 -17.07
C ILE A 283 -16.02 6.41 -16.80
N SER A 284 -16.40 6.76 -15.57
CA SER A 284 -17.78 6.96 -15.16
C SER A 284 -18.32 8.32 -15.62
N LYS A 285 -19.65 8.44 -15.73
CA LYS A 285 -20.31 9.71 -16.04
C LYS A 285 -20.06 10.75 -14.96
N GLU A 286 -20.01 10.32 -13.70
CA GLU A 286 -19.76 11.15 -12.54
C GLU A 286 -18.35 11.76 -12.58
N ALA A 287 -17.34 10.97 -12.92
CA ALA A 287 -15.98 11.47 -13.11
C ALA A 287 -15.91 12.50 -14.25
N PHE A 288 -16.57 12.21 -15.38
CA PHE A 288 -16.65 13.14 -16.52
C PHE A 288 -17.32 14.46 -16.14
N ALA A 289 -18.43 14.41 -15.41
CA ALA A 289 -19.17 15.61 -14.98
C ALA A 289 -18.34 16.47 -14.01
N LEU A 290 -17.50 15.85 -13.18
CA LEU A 290 -16.56 16.52 -12.30
C LEU A 290 -15.29 17.04 -13.01
N GLY A 291 -15.18 16.83 -14.33
CA GLY A 291 -14.01 17.24 -15.11
C GLY A 291 -12.76 16.40 -14.84
N ILE A 292 -12.91 15.17 -14.32
CA ILE A 292 -11.81 14.28 -14.01
C ILE A 292 -11.34 13.60 -15.30
N PRO A 293 -10.07 13.78 -15.71
CA PRO A 293 -9.54 13.17 -16.93
C PRO A 293 -9.31 11.67 -16.75
N LYS A 294 -9.22 10.95 -17.87
CA LYS A 294 -8.72 9.57 -17.87
C LYS A 294 -7.31 9.52 -17.30
N LEU A 295 -7.01 8.46 -16.55
CA LEU A 295 -5.68 8.25 -16.01
C LEU A 295 -4.66 7.98 -17.11
N THR A 296 -3.49 8.56 -16.94
CA THR A 296 -2.30 8.36 -17.78
C THR A 296 -1.14 7.84 -16.94
N ALA A 297 -0.06 7.41 -17.61
CA ALA A 297 1.12 6.94 -16.89
C ALA A 297 1.78 8.07 -16.08
N GLU A 298 2.19 7.74 -14.85
CA GLU A 298 3.14 8.56 -14.11
C GLU A 298 4.51 8.49 -14.78
N LYS A 299 5.27 9.58 -14.75
CA LYS A 299 6.61 9.66 -15.34
C LYS A 299 7.61 10.09 -14.28
N SER A 300 8.76 9.41 -14.22
CA SER A 300 9.83 9.78 -13.30
C SER A 300 11.12 10.14 -14.02
N THR A 301 11.90 11.02 -13.38
CA THR A 301 13.31 11.23 -13.67
C THR A 301 14.09 10.93 -12.40
N ASN A 302 15.10 10.07 -12.52
CA ASN A 302 15.83 9.55 -11.39
C ASN A 302 17.32 9.86 -11.57
N PHE A 303 17.95 10.31 -10.50
CA PHE A 303 19.40 10.52 -10.41
C PHE A 303 19.94 9.78 -9.20
N THR A 304 21.04 9.06 -9.36
CA THR A 304 21.76 8.44 -8.24
C THR A 304 23.25 8.70 -8.34
N PHE A 305 23.90 8.88 -7.20
CA PHE A 305 25.36 8.97 -7.09
C PHE A 305 25.80 8.23 -5.83
N GLY A 306 26.79 7.34 -5.93
CA GLY A 306 27.23 6.53 -4.82
C GLY A 306 28.74 6.35 -4.76
N VAL A 307 29.24 6.19 -3.55
CA VAL A 307 30.64 5.87 -3.25
C VAL A 307 30.69 4.60 -2.42
N GLY A 308 31.55 3.69 -2.78
CA GLY A 308 31.81 2.46 -2.05
C GLY A 308 33.29 2.38 -1.65
N VAL A 309 33.54 1.85 -0.44
CA VAL A 309 34.89 1.65 0.10
C VAL A 309 35.00 0.23 0.64
N LYS A 310 35.99 -0.53 0.20
CA LYS A 310 36.24 -1.91 0.62
C LYS A 310 37.74 -2.08 0.95
N PRO A 311 38.19 -1.63 2.11
CA PRO A 311 39.63 -1.68 2.48
C PRO A 311 40.17 -3.11 2.59
N ASN A 312 39.32 -4.08 2.89
CA ASN A 312 39.68 -5.51 2.98
C ASN A 312 38.48 -6.42 2.71
N LYS A 313 38.68 -7.75 2.73
CA LYS A 313 37.63 -8.75 2.46
C LYS A 313 36.45 -8.70 3.44
N ASN A 314 36.69 -8.23 4.66
CA ASN A 314 35.72 -8.30 5.75
C ASN A 314 34.94 -7.00 5.92
N PHE A 315 35.45 -5.87 5.48
CA PHE A 315 34.80 -4.56 5.65
C PHE A 315 34.38 -3.95 4.31
N ASN A 316 33.13 -3.51 4.27
CA ASN A 316 32.54 -2.81 3.13
C ASN A 316 31.62 -1.70 3.64
N ILE A 317 31.70 -0.52 3.03
CA ILE A 317 30.80 0.60 3.27
C ILE A 317 30.39 1.24 1.96
N THR A 318 29.10 1.59 1.81
CA THR A 318 28.59 2.37 0.68
C THR A 318 27.71 3.50 1.17
N LEU A 319 27.80 4.63 0.50
CA LEU A 319 26.93 5.79 0.69
C LEU A 319 26.39 6.19 -0.67
N ASP A 320 25.08 6.22 -0.81
CA ASP A 320 24.39 6.57 -2.04
C ASP A 320 23.43 7.74 -1.81
N TYR A 321 23.47 8.73 -2.68
CA TYR A 321 22.48 9.78 -2.81
C TYR A 321 21.51 9.41 -3.94
N TYR A 322 20.22 9.69 -3.74
CA TYR A 322 19.21 9.57 -4.78
C TYR A 322 18.30 10.80 -4.83
N SER A 323 17.81 11.11 -6.04
CA SER A 323 16.78 12.11 -6.29
C SER A 323 15.78 11.57 -7.31
N ILE A 324 14.49 11.57 -6.95
CA ILE A 324 13.39 11.02 -7.75
C ILE A 324 12.33 12.10 -7.91
N ASP A 325 12.16 12.58 -9.14
CA ASP A 325 11.07 13.46 -9.54
C ASP A 325 9.98 12.65 -10.22
N ILE A 326 8.74 12.72 -9.72
CA ILE A 326 7.59 12.06 -10.34
C ILE A 326 6.61 13.14 -10.82
N LYS A 327 6.32 13.15 -12.12
CA LYS A 327 5.27 13.97 -12.76
C LYS A 327 4.01 13.13 -12.95
N ASP A 328 2.87 13.81 -12.99
CA ASP A 328 1.56 13.17 -13.19
C ASP A 328 1.28 12.02 -12.21
N ARG A 329 1.75 12.18 -10.95
CA ARG A 329 1.57 11.18 -9.92
C ARG A 329 0.09 10.99 -9.62
N ILE A 330 -0.35 9.72 -9.64
CA ILE A 330 -1.73 9.36 -9.36
C ILE A 330 -1.95 9.39 -7.85
N VAL A 331 -2.95 10.14 -7.45
CA VAL A 331 -3.38 10.22 -6.05
C VAL A 331 -4.84 9.81 -5.94
N TYR A 332 -5.20 9.23 -4.80
CA TYR A 332 -6.56 9.07 -4.34
C TYR A 332 -7.00 10.40 -3.74
N SER A 333 -8.08 10.99 -4.25
CA SER A 333 -8.52 12.31 -3.81
C SER A 333 -8.97 12.31 -2.36
N SER A 334 -8.93 13.47 -1.72
CA SER A 334 -9.73 13.69 -0.51
C SER A 334 -11.22 13.45 -0.80
N SER A 335 -11.99 13.17 0.24
CA SER A 335 -13.44 13.14 0.14
C SER A 335 -13.92 14.57 -0.17
N ILE A 336 -14.62 14.73 -1.28
CA ILE A 336 -15.16 16.01 -1.73
C ILE A 336 -16.65 15.98 -1.47
N THR A 337 -17.12 16.84 -0.56
CA THR A 337 -18.53 16.94 -0.20
C THR A 337 -19.32 17.56 -1.35
N THR A 338 -20.50 17.00 -1.60
CA THR A 338 -21.46 17.51 -2.57
C THR A 338 -22.40 18.54 -1.92
N ASP A 339 -21.80 19.59 -1.34
CA ASP A 339 -22.58 20.70 -0.78
C ASP A 339 -23.20 21.58 -1.89
N ASP A 340 -23.97 22.59 -1.45
CA ASP A 340 -24.69 23.52 -2.36
C ASP A 340 -23.76 24.21 -3.36
N ARG A 341 -22.46 24.32 -3.09
CA ARG A 341 -21.50 24.95 -4.01
C ARG A 341 -21.19 24.07 -5.21
N LEU A 342 -21.04 22.75 -5.03
CA LEU A 342 -20.93 21.79 -6.13
C LEU A 342 -22.28 21.57 -6.84
N LEU A 343 -23.38 21.75 -6.09
CA LEU A 343 -24.74 21.55 -6.55
C LEU A 343 -25.43 22.87 -6.92
N ALA A 344 -24.73 23.99 -6.98
CA ALA A 344 -25.25 25.34 -7.13
C ALA A 344 -26.22 25.53 -8.33
N ASN A 345 -26.19 24.59 -9.28
CA ASN A 345 -27.20 24.54 -10.34
C ASN A 345 -27.67 23.09 -10.53
N PRO A 346 -28.71 22.64 -9.78
CA PRO A 346 -29.26 21.29 -9.88
C PRO A 346 -29.85 20.95 -11.26
N VAL A 347 -30.03 21.95 -12.13
CA VAL A 347 -30.50 21.77 -13.53
C VAL A 347 -29.33 21.38 -14.45
N THR A 348 -28.07 21.60 -14.03
CA THR A 348 -26.89 21.19 -14.81
C THR A 348 -26.71 19.68 -14.76
N GLU A 349 -26.00 19.12 -15.76
CA GLU A 349 -25.66 17.68 -15.78
C GLU A 349 -24.95 17.26 -14.50
N LEU A 350 -24.05 18.09 -13.97
CA LEU A 350 -23.37 17.84 -12.72
C LEU A 350 -24.35 17.72 -11.55
N GLY A 351 -25.24 18.68 -11.39
CA GLY A 351 -26.26 18.68 -10.34
C GLY A 351 -27.20 17.47 -10.44
N LYS A 352 -27.64 17.12 -11.66
CA LYS A 352 -28.46 15.92 -11.90
C LYS A 352 -27.73 14.64 -11.53
N ILE A 353 -26.47 14.49 -11.93
CA ILE A 353 -25.67 13.30 -11.65
C ILE A 353 -25.39 13.16 -10.15
N LEU A 354 -25.02 14.24 -9.47
CA LEU A 354 -24.70 14.22 -8.04
C LEU A 354 -25.94 14.10 -7.14
N LYS A 355 -27.10 14.63 -7.57
CA LYS A 355 -28.38 14.46 -6.85
C LYS A 355 -29.11 13.15 -7.16
N GLY A 356 -28.53 12.29 -8.01
CA GLY A 356 -29.17 11.02 -8.36
C GLY A 356 -30.45 11.13 -9.17
N THR A 357 -30.75 12.31 -9.75
CA THR A 357 -31.95 12.55 -10.60
C THR A 357 -31.89 11.85 -11.96
N GLU A 358 -30.71 11.41 -12.39
CA GLU A 358 -30.57 10.41 -13.44
C GLU A 358 -30.55 9.03 -12.81
N THR A 359 -31.69 8.43 -12.74
CA THR A 359 -32.05 7.08 -12.35
C THR A 359 -30.97 6.02 -12.59
N ARG A 360 -30.02 5.90 -11.67
CA ARG A 360 -29.49 4.61 -11.27
C ARG A 360 -30.24 4.22 -10.00
N ALA A 361 -31.10 3.24 -10.09
CA ALA A 361 -31.77 2.67 -8.94
C ALA A 361 -30.70 2.30 -7.89
N GLY A 362 -30.69 2.97 -6.75
CA GLY A 362 -29.77 2.69 -5.65
C GLY A 362 -28.88 3.81 -5.16
N TYR A 363 -28.82 4.96 -5.84
CA TYR A 363 -28.13 6.13 -5.32
C TYR A 363 -29.13 7.04 -4.58
N ALA A 364 -29.19 6.90 -3.26
CA ALA A 364 -29.62 8.01 -2.41
C ALA A 364 -28.65 9.19 -2.60
N ASP A 365 -29.07 10.41 -2.28
CA ASP A 365 -28.27 11.63 -2.50
C ASP A 365 -26.80 11.45 -2.19
N LEU A 366 -25.94 11.76 -3.17
CA LEU A 366 -24.50 11.71 -3.00
C LEU A 366 -24.05 12.79 -2.01
N ALA A 367 -23.49 12.38 -0.88
CA ALA A 367 -22.92 13.29 0.11
C ALA A 367 -21.45 13.62 -0.19
N SER A 368 -20.71 12.67 -0.75
CA SER A 368 -19.30 12.88 -1.08
C SER A 368 -18.84 11.99 -2.23
N VAL A 369 -17.83 12.47 -2.92
CA VAL A 369 -17.17 11.76 -4.03
C VAL A 369 -15.67 11.68 -3.81
N GLN A 370 -15.09 10.56 -4.23
CA GLN A 370 -13.66 10.34 -4.30
C GLN A 370 -13.29 9.68 -5.63
N PHE A 371 -12.05 9.86 -6.07
CA PHE A 371 -11.57 9.33 -7.35
C PHE A 371 -10.04 9.28 -7.39
N PHE A 372 -9.48 8.57 -8.34
CA PHE A 372 -8.06 8.64 -8.67
C PHE A 372 -7.82 9.70 -9.75
N ILE A 373 -6.72 10.45 -9.64
CA ILE A 373 -6.36 11.50 -10.60
C ILE A 373 -4.84 11.65 -10.70
N ASN A 374 -4.32 11.92 -11.92
CA ASN A 374 -2.94 12.37 -12.13
C ASN A 374 -2.80 13.82 -11.63
N GLY A 375 -2.79 14.01 -10.32
CA GLY A 375 -3.03 15.31 -9.69
C GLY A 375 -1.80 16.10 -9.27
N ILE A 376 -0.63 15.44 -9.10
CA ILE A 376 0.51 16.09 -8.45
C ILE A 376 1.86 15.77 -9.10
N LYS A 377 2.83 16.63 -8.78
CA LYS A 377 4.26 16.37 -8.97
C LYS A 377 4.92 16.24 -7.60
N THR A 378 5.82 15.25 -7.43
CA THR A 378 6.56 15.05 -6.19
C THR A 378 8.06 14.97 -6.44
N ASN A 379 8.86 15.39 -5.45
CA ASN A 379 10.29 15.17 -5.41
C ASN A 379 10.64 14.46 -4.10
N THR A 380 11.42 13.39 -4.20
CA THR A 380 11.96 12.64 -3.07
C THR A 380 13.46 12.53 -3.21
N GLN A 381 14.20 12.94 -2.18
CA GLN A 381 15.66 12.87 -2.13
C GLN A 381 16.11 12.23 -0.82
N GLY A 382 17.19 11.49 -0.87
CA GLY A 382 17.72 10.88 0.35
C GLY A 382 19.12 10.32 0.19
N LEU A 383 19.60 9.81 1.32
CA LEU A 383 20.89 9.15 1.47
C LEU A 383 20.66 7.73 2.00
N ASP A 384 21.32 6.77 1.38
CA ASP A 384 21.37 5.38 1.84
C ASP A 384 22.81 5.05 2.27
N LEU A 385 22.96 4.58 3.51
CA LEU A 385 24.22 4.10 4.06
C LEU A 385 24.13 2.59 4.32
N VAL A 386 25.07 1.83 3.80
CA VAL A 386 25.23 0.41 4.17
C VAL A 386 26.69 0.16 4.54
N ALA A 387 26.91 -0.40 5.73
CA ALA A 387 28.22 -0.83 6.18
C ALA A 387 28.15 -2.25 6.74
N SER A 388 29.14 -3.08 6.45
CA SER A 388 29.24 -4.42 7.00
C SER A 388 30.68 -4.76 7.36
N TYR A 389 30.84 -5.35 8.53
CA TYR A 389 32.08 -5.96 8.97
C TYR A 389 31.82 -7.42 9.33
N LYS A 390 32.47 -8.35 8.64
CA LYS A 390 32.24 -9.81 8.77
C LYS A 390 33.46 -10.50 9.38
N ASN A 391 33.23 -11.71 9.90
CA ASN A 391 34.28 -12.59 10.39
C ASN A 391 35.13 -12.02 11.54
N ILE A 392 34.55 -11.19 12.41
CA ILE A 392 35.20 -10.76 13.65
C ILE A 392 35.31 -11.98 14.57
N ALA A 393 36.51 -12.34 14.96
CA ALA A 393 36.70 -13.42 15.91
C ALA A 393 36.15 -13.01 17.29
N LEU A 394 35.18 -13.76 17.82
CA LEU A 394 34.61 -13.56 19.15
C LEU A 394 34.50 -14.92 19.87
N GLY A 395 35.40 -15.17 20.78
CA GLY A 395 35.53 -16.47 21.41
C GLY A 395 35.77 -17.59 20.38
N LYS A 396 34.91 -18.64 20.41
CA LYS A 396 34.97 -19.77 19.46
C LYS A 396 34.08 -19.53 18.21
N GLY A 397 33.47 -18.37 18.08
CA GLY A 397 32.56 -18.02 17.00
C GLY A 397 33.06 -16.88 16.13
N LYS A 398 32.22 -16.50 15.18
CA LYS A 398 32.42 -15.35 14.27
C LYS A 398 31.24 -14.41 14.38
N LEU A 399 31.55 -13.14 14.60
CA LEU A 399 30.58 -12.05 14.64
C LEU A 399 30.62 -11.29 13.32
N GLY A 400 29.46 -11.00 12.76
CA GLY A 400 29.21 -10.00 11.74
C GLY A 400 28.50 -8.81 12.34
N VAL A 401 28.83 -7.60 11.91
CA VAL A 401 28.14 -6.36 12.27
C VAL A 401 27.66 -5.69 10.97
N ASN A 402 26.38 -5.39 10.89
CA ASN A 402 25.76 -4.77 9.71
C ASN A 402 25.02 -3.51 10.13
N LEU A 403 25.24 -2.43 9.41
CA LEU A 403 24.51 -1.18 9.55
C LEU A 403 23.88 -0.83 8.20
N ALA A 404 22.57 -0.63 8.18
CA ALA A 404 21.86 -0.09 7.03
C ALA A 404 21.03 1.10 7.50
N GLY A 405 21.09 2.21 6.78
CA GLY A 405 20.36 3.42 7.15
C GLY A 405 19.89 4.18 5.92
N ASN A 406 18.72 4.80 6.04
CA ASN A 406 18.19 5.77 5.09
C ASN A 406 17.91 7.07 5.81
N TYR A 407 18.23 8.19 5.17
CA TYR A 407 17.85 9.52 5.61
C TYR A 407 17.19 10.28 4.46
N THR A 408 15.93 10.67 4.63
CA THR A 408 15.16 11.45 3.65
C THR A 408 15.54 12.93 3.76
N LEU A 409 16.20 13.48 2.75
CA LEU A 409 16.56 14.89 2.67
C LEU A 409 15.39 15.76 2.26
N ALA A 410 14.53 15.25 1.38
CA ALA A 410 13.32 15.90 0.94
C ALA A 410 12.26 14.86 0.53
N ASN A 411 11.00 15.12 0.89
CA ASN A 411 9.83 14.43 0.36
C ASN A 411 8.71 15.45 0.27
N LYS A 412 8.48 16.02 -0.90
CA LYS A 412 7.58 17.16 -1.07
C LYS A 412 6.76 17.10 -2.35
N ILE A 413 5.57 17.69 -2.28
CA ILE A 413 4.75 18.00 -3.45
C ILE A 413 5.29 19.29 -4.07
N ILE A 414 5.48 19.31 -5.39
CA ILE A 414 6.02 20.43 -6.15
C ILE A 414 4.91 21.07 -6.97
N GLY A 415 4.82 22.40 -6.90
CA GLY A 415 3.83 23.18 -7.63
C GLY A 415 2.41 23.02 -7.08
N THR A 416 1.44 23.45 -7.86
CA THR A 416 0.01 23.40 -7.50
C THR A 416 -0.61 22.09 -8.00
N PRO A 417 -1.45 21.41 -7.19
CA PRO A 417 -2.22 20.25 -7.65
C PRO A 417 -3.09 20.60 -8.87
N LYS A 418 -3.27 19.62 -9.75
CA LYS A 418 -4.14 19.76 -10.92
C LYS A 418 -5.60 19.58 -10.51
N GLU A 419 -6.21 20.65 -10.02
CA GLU A 419 -7.61 20.63 -9.59
C GLU A 419 -8.57 20.68 -10.81
N PRO A 420 -9.53 19.75 -10.95
CA PRO A 420 -10.62 19.88 -11.91
C PRO A 420 -11.42 21.16 -11.69
N ALA A 421 -11.82 21.83 -12.78
CA ALA A 421 -12.46 23.14 -12.71
C ALA A 421 -13.73 23.16 -11.82
N PRO A 422 -14.67 22.20 -11.90
CA PRO A 422 -15.85 22.20 -11.01
C PRO A 422 -15.47 22.12 -9.53
N ILE A 423 -14.46 21.29 -9.17
CA ILE A 423 -13.99 21.12 -7.79
C ILE A 423 -13.34 22.40 -7.28
N LYS A 424 -12.46 23.00 -8.10
CA LYS A 424 -11.81 24.27 -7.77
C LYS A 424 -12.80 25.41 -7.59
N SER A 425 -13.80 25.52 -8.48
CA SER A 425 -14.84 26.55 -8.40
C SER A 425 -15.72 26.43 -7.17
N ALA A 426 -15.90 25.19 -6.65
CA ALA A 426 -16.59 24.94 -5.40
C ALA A 426 -15.72 25.21 -4.16
N GLY A 427 -14.44 25.60 -4.32
CA GLY A 427 -13.52 25.83 -3.21
C GLY A 427 -13.04 24.53 -2.54
N ALA A 428 -13.29 23.37 -3.17
CA ALA A 428 -12.79 22.08 -2.70
C ALA A 428 -11.40 21.77 -3.27
N SER A 429 -10.71 20.81 -2.70
CA SER A 429 -9.39 20.38 -3.14
C SER A 429 -9.27 18.86 -3.19
N ILE A 430 -8.58 18.35 -4.21
CA ILE A 430 -8.23 16.92 -4.28
C ILE A 430 -7.22 16.50 -3.21
N LEU A 431 -6.53 17.45 -2.60
CA LEU A 431 -5.54 17.23 -1.55
C LEU A 431 -5.83 18.08 -0.33
N ASN A 432 -6.51 17.52 0.65
CA ASN A 432 -6.60 18.11 1.98
C ASN A 432 -5.31 17.88 2.79
N VAL A 433 -5.24 18.39 4.01
CA VAL A 433 -4.05 18.27 4.88
C VAL A 433 -3.78 16.81 5.27
N GLN A 434 -4.81 15.97 5.38
CA GLN A 434 -4.69 14.54 5.67
C GLN A 434 -3.93 13.82 4.55
N ILE A 435 -4.37 13.96 3.30
CA ILE A 435 -3.71 13.34 2.15
C ILE A 435 -2.29 13.90 1.97
N LYS A 436 -2.09 15.20 2.17
CA LYS A 436 -0.74 15.80 2.16
C LYS A 436 0.16 15.18 3.21
N SER A 437 -0.32 15.03 4.45
CA SER A 437 0.48 14.43 5.53
C SER A 437 0.82 12.95 5.26
N LEU A 438 -0.12 12.18 4.68
CA LEU A 438 0.14 10.80 4.25
C LEU A 438 1.24 10.71 3.20
N LEU A 439 1.26 11.64 2.24
CA LEU A 439 2.23 11.64 1.14
C LEU A 439 3.62 12.12 1.57
N THR A 440 3.71 13.08 2.49
CA THR A 440 4.96 13.80 2.77
C THR A 440 5.53 13.60 4.17
N GLU A 441 4.73 13.31 5.18
CA GLU A 441 5.14 13.32 6.60
C GLU A 441 4.89 11.98 7.35
N SER A 442 4.07 11.08 6.81
CA SER A 442 3.71 9.81 7.46
C SER A 442 4.75 8.69 7.26
N ARG A 443 5.93 9.03 6.72
CA ARG A 443 7.07 8.12 6.64
C ARG A 443 8.19 8.64 7.54
N PRO A 444 8.94 7.75 8.22
CA PRO A 444 10.07 8.19 9.03
C PRO A 444 11.08 8.97 8.21
N LEU A 445 11.51 10.13 8.73
CA LEU A 445 12.56 10.95 8.12
C LEU A 445 13.87 10.17 8.01
N TYR A 446 14.13 9.30 9.00
CA TYR A 446 15.26 8.39 8.97
C TYR A 446 14.85 7.02 9.53
N LYS A 447 15.53 5.99 9.02
CA LYS A 447 15.44 4.63 9.53
C LYS A 447 16.83 4.02 9.49
N ALA A 448 17.26 3.36 10.57
CA ALA A 448 18.54 2.65 10.60
C ALA A 448 18.36 1.28 11.25
N ILE A 449 19.09 0.29 10.77
CA ILE A 449 19.11 -1.07 11.30
C ILE A 449 20.57 -1.40 11.65
N LEU A 450 20.82 -1.69 12.92
CA LEU A 450 22.09 -2.22 13.39
C LEU A 450 21.89 -3.70 13.74
N GLY A 451 22.50 -4.56 12.94
CA GLY A 451 22.41 -6.01 13.06
C GLY A 451 23.73 -6.62 13.55
N PHE A 452 23.59 -7.64 14.38
CA PHE A 452 24.67 -8.49 14.86
C PHE A 452 24.37 -9.94 14.50
N ASP A 453 25.30 -10.59 13.78
CA ASP A 453 25.18 -11.98 13.35
C ASP A 453 26.28 -12.79 14.01
N TYR A 454 25.95 -13.61 15.00
CA TYR A 454 26.92 -14.43 15.69
C TYR A 454 26.76 -15.91 15.35
N ASN A 455 27.80 -16.50 14.78
CA ASN A 455 27.82 -17.88 14.36
C ASN A 455 28.86 -18.66 15.20
N ILE A 456 28.38 -19.68 15.93
CA ILE A 456 29.22 -20.55 16.71
C ILE A 456 28.78 -22.02 16.59
N LYS A 457 29.62 -22.86 16.02
CA LYS A 457 29.32 -24.29 15.77
C LYS A 457 28.00 -24.46 15.01
N LYS A 458 26.97 -25.01 15.68
CA LYS A 458 25.62 -25.24 15.12
C LYS A 458 24.64 -24.12 15.39
N TRP A 459 25.03 -23.11 16.15
CA TRP A 459 24.19 -21.97 16.51
C TRP A 459 24.42 -20.77 15.60
N ASN A 460 23.32 -20.11 15.26
CA ASN A 460 23.29 -18.82 14.63
C ASN A 460 22.38 -17.88 15.46
N VAL A 461 22.90 -16.75 15.88
CA VAL A 461 22.14 -15.74 16.65
C VAL A 461 22.19 -14.43 15.91
N ASN A 462 21.02 -13.89 15.56
CA ASN A 462 20.88 -12.59 14.92
C ASN A 462 20.11 -11.65 15.85
N LEU A 463 20.67 -10.49 16.13
CA LEU A 463 20.05 -9.41 16.88
C LEU A 463 19.99 -8.17 15.99
N ASN A 464 18.79 -7.71 15.67
CA ASN A 464 18.58 -6.53 14.87
C ASN A 464 17.92 -5.42 15.69
N ASN A 465 18.54 -4.26 15.74
CA ASN A 465 18.00 -3.06 16.37
C ASN A 465 17.60 -2.08 15.27
N THR A 466 16.30 -1.84 15.11
CA THR A 466 15.76 -0.90 14.13
C THR A 466 15.39 0.42 14.81
N LEU A 467 16.10 1.48 14.48
CA LEU A 467 15.76 2.85 14.84
C LEU A 467 14.77 3.40 13.81
N PHE A 468 13.59 3.77 14.25
CA PHE A 468 12.59 4.50 13.48
C PHE A 468 12.58 5.97 13.88
N GLY A 469 12.73 6.87 12.91
CA GLY A 469 12.55 8.31 13.11
C GLY A 469 11.09 8.69 13.40
N PRO A 470 10.82 9.94 13.76
CA PRO A 470 9.47 10.42 13.99
C PRO A 470 8.66 10.46 12.69
N THR A 471 7.33 10.33 12.81
CA THR A 471 6.37 10.56 11.73
C THR A 471 5.28 11.51 12.20
N LYS A 472 4.57 12.11 11.23
CA LYS A 472 3.46 13.03 11.51
C LYS A 472 2.26 12.66 10.66
N PHE A 473 1.06 12.86 11.22
CA PHE A 473 -0.19 12.63 10.52
C PHE A 473 -1.25 13.63 10.97
N GLN A 474 -2.09 14.10 10.04
CA GLN A 474 -3.28 14.90 10.32
C GLN A 474 -4.52 14.09 9.99
N ASP A 475 -5.31 13.76 10.99
CA ASP A 475 -6.55 13.00 10.84
C ASP A 475 -7.72 13.99 10.74
N LEU A 476 -8.43 13.98 9.60
CA LEU A 476 -9.63 14.80 9.40
C LEU A 476 -10.92 14.01 9.58
N ASP A 477 -10.85 12.69 9.72
CA ASP A 477 -12.02 11.84 9.86
C ASP A 477 -12.66 11.96 11.27
N ASN A 478 -11.85 12.43 12.24
CA ASN A 478 -12.26 12.59 13.63
C ASN A 478 -11.80 13.95 14.17
N GLY A 479 -12.57 14.55 15.07
CA GLY A 479 -12.18 15.77 15.79
C GLY A 479 -12.60 17.09 15.14
N GLY A 480 -13.29 17.09 14.01
CA GLY A 480 -13.85 18.28 13.37
C GLY A 480 -12.81 19.17 12.66
N SER A 481 -13.23 20.39 12.26
CA SER A 481 -12.42 21.30 11.44
C SER A 481 -11.13 21.80 12.12
N GLN A 482 -11.09 21.81 13.45
CA GLN A 482 -9.86 22.11 14.21
C GLN A 482 -8.67 21.20 13.84
N MET A 483 -8.93 20.01 13.29
CA MET A 483 -7.91 19.07 12.87
C MET A 483 -7.08 19.55 11.67
N ASN A 484 -7.50 20.59 10.97
CA ASN A 484 -6.66 21.31 10.02
C ASN A 484 -5.41 21.92 10.68
N PHE A 485 -5.43 22.10 12.00
CA PHE A 485 -4.37 22.73 12.79
C PHE A 485 -3.78 21.81 13.87
N ILE A 486 -4.12 20.52 13.90
CA ILE A 486 -3.59 19.54 14.86
C ILE A 486 -2.93 18.38 14.12
N LYS A 487 -1.72 18.03 14.56
CA LYS A 487 -0.98 16.85 14.09
C LYS A 487 -0.78 15.82 15.19
N GLN A 488 -0.93 14.56 14.86
CA GLN A 488 -0.38 13.44 15.61
C GLN A 488 1.12 13.32 15.28
N VAL A 489 1.98 13.43 16.27
CA VAL A 489 3.44 13.30 16.11
C VAL A 489 3.89 12.04 16.83
N PHE A 490 4.27 11.03 16.07
CA PHE A 490 4.82 9.77 16.55
C PHE A 490 6.29 9.94 16.88
N LYS A 491 6.69 9.55 18.10
CA LYS A 491 8.07 9.70 18.59
C LYS A 491 8.99 8.66 17.97
N ALA A 492 10.25 9.02 17.81
CA ALA A 492 11.27 8.03 17.43
C ALA A 492 11.31 6.86 18.41
N ALA A 493 11.59 5.67 17.89
CA ALA A 493 11.64 4.44 18.68
C ALA A 493 12.69 3.47 18.15
N VAL A 494 13.22 2.64 19.05
CA VAL A 494 14.07 1.49 18.70
C VAL A 494 13.29 0.22 18.95
N VAL A 495 13.21 -0.64 17.94
CA VAL A 495 12.60 -1.98 18.03
C VAL A 495 13.71 -3.01 17.84
N THR A 496 13.77 -3.99 18.74
CA THR A 496 14.79 -5.05 18.73
C THR A 496 14.15 -6.37 18.38
N ASP A 497 14.70 -7.06 17.38
CA ASP A 497 14.29 -8.39 16.96
C ASP A 497 15.44 -9.38 17.22
N LEU A 498 15.10 -10.56 17.74
CA LEU A 498 16.04 -11.65 18.04
C LEU A 498 15.66 -12.89 17.24
N ASN A 499 16.63 -13.45 16.52
CA ASN A 499 16.49 -14.76 15.90
C ASN A 499 17.58 -15.70 16.43
N ILE A 500 17.18 -16.90 16.82
CA ILE A 500 18.09 -17.97 17.25
C ILE A 500 17.84 -19.18 16.37
N GLY A 501 18.87 -19.57 15.63
CA GLY A 501 18.88 -20.75 14.78
C GLY A 501 19.77 -21.85 15.34
N PHE A 502 19.34 -23.10 15.23
CA PHE A 502 20.11 -24.29 15.57
C PHE A 502 20.05 -25.32 14.45
N ASN A 503 21.21 -25.73 13.96
CA ASN A 503 21.37 -26.76 12.94
C ASN A 503 21.60 -28.12 13.62
N PHE A 504 20.58 -28.97 13.73
CA PHE A 504 20.70 -30.33 14.24
C PHE A 504 21.64 -31.17 13.36
N SER A 505 21.45 -31.01 12.04
CA SER A 505 22.25 -31.66 10.99
C SER A 505 22.30 -30.79 9.75
N ASN A 506 22.96 -31.25 8.69
CA ASN A 506 22.93 -30.57 7.36
C ASN A 506 21.53 -30.57 6.70
N LYS A 507 20.62 -31.42 7.23
CA LYS A 507 19.27 -31.58 6.70
C LYS A 507 18.19 -30.97 7.59
N ILE A 508 18.45 -30.75 8.87
CA ILE A 508 17.42 -30.28 9.82
C ILE A 508 17.93 -29.06 10.57
N ALA A 509 17.16 -27.99 10.51
CA ALA A 509 17.41 -26.74 11.22
C ALA A 509 16.13 -26.19 11.85
N LEU A 510 16.24 -25.61 13.04
CA LEU A 510 15.17 -24.91 13.74
C LEU A 510 15.56 -23.44 13.93
N ASN A 511 14.66 -22.53 13.59
CA ASN A 511 14.80 -21.10 13.84
C ASN A 511 13.64 -20.62 14.72
N VAL A 512 13.94 -19.89 15.77
CA VAL A 512 12.98 -19.20 16.63
C VAL A 512 13.23 -17.71 16.52
N THR A 513 12.21 -16.97 16.16
CA THR A 513 12.26 -15.51 16.01
C THR A 513 11.34 -14.87 17.04
N VAL A 514 11.84 -13.88 17.75
CA VAL A 514 11.08 -12.99 18.62
C VAL A 514 11.16 -11.59 18.02
N ASN A 515 10.08 -11.14 17.39
CA ASN A 515 10.00 -9.78 16.89
C ASN A 515 9.57 -8.84 18.02
N ASN A 516 10.13 -7.65 18.04
CA ASN A 516 9.87 -6.63 19.07
C ASN A 516 10.09 -7.19 20.49
N LEU A 517 11.29 -7.67 20.76
CA LEU A 517 11.69 -8.34 22.01
C LEU A 517 11.29 -7.58 23.28
N PHE A 518 11.32 -6.25 23.23
CA PHE A 518 11.04 -5.38 24.38
C PHE A 518 9.62 -4.82 24.41
N ASN A 519 8.72 -5.34 23.55
CA ASN A 519 7.32 -4.91 23.47
C ASN A 519 7.14 -3.39 23.32
N VAL A 520 7.95 -2.78 22.46
CA VAL A 520 7.88 -1.35 22.17
C VAL A 520 6.64 -1.07 21.32
N LEU A 521 5.80 -0.12 21.74
CA LEU A 521 4.63 0.33 21.00
C LEU A 521 4.85 1.75 20.48
N PRO A 522 4.24 2.12 19.32
CA PRO A 522 4.30 3.48 18.82
C PRO A 522 3.69 4.47 19.84
N LYS A 523 4.44 5.51 20.20
CA LYS A 523 4.00 6.56 21.11
C LYS A 523 3.83 7.87 20.35
N TRP A 524 2.72 8.54 20.53
CA TRP A 524 2.42 9.81 19.85
C TRP A 524 1.89 10.86 20.82
N LYS A 525 1.88 12.11 20.35
CA LYS A 525 1.30 13.27 21.03
C LYS A 525 0.63 14.17 20.00
N LEU A 526 -0.28 15.03 20.47
CA LEU A 526 -0.87 16.08 19.65
C LEU A 526 -0.01 17.33 19.70
N GLU A 527 0.19 17.95 18.54
CA GLU A 527 0.88 19.23 18.39
C GLU A 527 0.06 20.18 17.51
N LEU A 528 0.05 21.47 17.91
CA LEU A 528 -0.51 22.53 17.06
C LEU A 528 0.36 22.71 15.82
N THR A 529 -0.25 22.95 14.67
CA THR A 529 0.45 23.21 13.39
C THR A 529 -0.14 24.42 12.68
N GLY A 530 0.67 25.07 11.84
CA GLY A 530 0.27 26.31 11.19
C GLY A 530 0.33 27.52 12.12
N ASN A 531 -0.02 28.69 11.58
CA ASN A 531 -0.15 29.94 12.31
C ASN A 531 -1.29 30.75 11.66
N ALA A 532 -2.45 30.74 12.28
CA ALA A 532 -3.66 31.41 11.81
C ALA A 532 -4.44 32.00 12.99
N PRO A 533 -3.89 33.02 13.70
CA PRO A 533 -4.40 33.49 14.98
C PRO A 533 -5.81 34.08 14.93
N THR A 534 -6.30 34.43 13.73
CA THR A 534 -7.67 34.94 13.51
C THR A 534 -8.64 33.88 13.00
N ASN A 535 -8.15 32.67 12.67
CA ASN A 535 -9.01 31.57 12.20
C ASN A 535 -9.69 30.90 13.39
N PRO A 536 -11.04 30.76 13.39
CA PRO A 536 -11.78 30.13 14.49
C PRO A 536 -11.32 28.70 14.79
N ASP A 537 -11.04 27.89 13.77
CA ASP A 537 -10.57 26.51 13.93
C ASP A 537 -9.19 26.43 14.56
N TYR A 538 -8.29 27.39 14.24
CA TYR A 538 -6.98 27.49 14.87
C TYR A 538 -7.10 27.86 16.36
N ILE A 539 -7.98 28.84 16.68
CA ILE A 539 -8.25 29.24 18.04
C ILE A 539 -8.79 28.07 18.85
N GLN A 540 -9.75 27.33 18.27
CA GLN A 540 -10.32 26.14 18.91
C GLN A 540 -9.24 25.04 19.09
N ALA A 541 -8.43 24.75 18.10
CA ALA A 541 -7.33 23.79 18.19
C ALA A 541 -6.37 24.13 19.32
N LYS A 542 -5.98 25.41 19.43
CA LYS A 542 -5.13 25.92 20.51
C LYS A 542 -5.76 25.75 21.90
N ALA A 543 -7.05 26.08 22.04
CA ALA A 543 -7.80 25.93 23.27
C ALA A 543 -7.92 24.43 23.66
N THR A 544 -8.30 23.57 22.75
CA THR A 544 -8.39 22.11 22.95
C THR A 544 -7.07 21.52 23.45
N LEU A 545 -5.94 21.90 22.83
CA LEU A 545 -4.64 21.39 23.25
C LEU A 545 -4.15 21.96 24.59
N ALA A 546 -4.62 23.13 24.98
CA ALA A 546 -4.31 23.76 26.27
C ALA A 546 -5.12 23.16 27.42
N ASN A 547 -6.33 22.66 27.17
CA ASN A 547 -7.19 22.02 28.18
C ASN A 547 -6.91 20.52 28.28
N PRO A 548 -6.42 19.98 29.40
CA PRO A 548 -6.09 18.56 29.52
C PRO A 548 -7.28 17.61 29.29
N ALA A 549 -8.49 18.00 29.69
CA ALA A 549 -9.70 17.18 29.52
C ALA A 549 -10.09 17.08 28.04
N ASP A 550 -10.16 18.21 27.33
CA ASP A 550 -10.49 18.26 25.90
C ASP A 550 -9.45 17.55 25.04
N LYS A 551 -8.17 17.75 25.37
CA LYS A 551 -7.07 17.06 24.75
C LYS A 551 -7.16 15.54 24.91
N SER A 552 -7.46 15.08 26.13
CA SER A 552 -7.62 13.65 26.44
C SER A 552 -8.82 13.05 25.70
N LEU A 553 -9.91 13.79 25.57
CA LEU A 553 -11.08 13.38 24.79
C LEU A 553 -10.73 13.25 23.31
N LEU A 554 -10.05 14.24 22.75
CA LEU A 554 -9.59 14.22 21.35
C LEU A 554 -8.60 13.06 21.10
N GLU A 555 -7.65 12.80 21.99
CA GLU A 555 -6.75 11.64 21.91
C GLU A 555 -7.55 10.32 21.88
N GLY A 556 -8.65 10.23 22.62
CA GLY A 556 -9.55 9.09 22.58
C GLY A 556 -10.23 8.90 21.22
N PHE A 557 -10.68 9.97 20.57
CA PHE A 557 -11.28 9.90 19.22
C PHE A 557 -10.29 9.53 18.12
N LEU A 558 -9.04 9.97 18.26
CA LEU A 558 -7.97 9.72 17.28
C LEU A 558 -7.29 8.37 17.47
N ALA A 559 -7.55 7.70 18.58
CA ALA A 559 -7.05 6.36 18.82
C ALA A 559 -7.88 5.31 18.07
N PHE A 560 -7.27 4.15 17.82
CA PHE A 560 -7.96 3.04 17.16
C PHE A 560 -9.24 2.66 17.92
N SER A 561 -10.39 2.74 17.25
CA SER A 561 -11.73 2.45 17.80
C SER A 561 -12.13 3.29 19.04
N GLY A 562 -11.46 4.38 19.35
CA GLY A 562 -11.70 5.14 20.59
C GLY A 562 -11.40 4.39 21.89
N ARG A 563 -10.86 3.17 21.83
CA ARG A 563 -10.64 2.29 22.99
C ARG A 563 -9.20 2.23 23.46
N TYR A 564 -8.25 2.33 22.53
CA TYR A 564 -6.82 2.17 22.79
C TYR A 564 -6.09 3.45 22.43
N ARG A 565 -5.88 4.33 23.39
CA ARG A 565 -5.25 5.65 23.21
C ARG A 565 -3.83 5.63 22.66
N ILE A 566 -3.18 4.47 22.64
CA ILE A 566 -1.81 4.28 22.12
C ILE A 566 -1.77 3.92 20.65
N LEU A 567 -2.88 3.51 20.05
CA LEU A 567 -2.94 3.00 18.70
C LEU A 567 -3.50 4.06 17.75
N GLY A 568 -2.64 4.68 16.96
CA GLY A 568 -3.04 5.55 15.83
C GLY A 568 -3.04 4.78 14.53
N TYR A 569 -3.84 5.21 13.54
CA TYR A 569 -4.01 4.45 12.28
C TYR A 569 -2.87 4.60 11.29
N ASN A 570 -2.59 5.81 10.85
CA ASN A 570 -1.88 6.04 9.59
C ASN A 570 -0.47 6.61 9.74
N GLY A 571 -0.07 7.01 10.93
CA GLY A 571 1.23 7.65 11.16
C GLY A 571 2.24 6.77 11.89
N SER A 572 1.85 5.56 12.34
CA SER A 572 2.74 4.67 13.08
C SER A 572 3.88 4.14 12.20
N GLN A 573 5.09 4.13 12.77
CA GLN A 573 6.31 3.74 12.06
C GLN A 573 6.48 2.22 11.95
N PHE A 574 5.87 1.45 12.85
CA PHE A 574 5.99 -0.01 12.97
C PHE A 574 4.71 -0.62 13.54
N SER A 575 4.64 -1.96 13.59
CA SER A 575 3.46 -2.69 14.04
C SER A 575 3.07 -2.38 15.49
N GLN A 576 1.78 -2.30 15.73
CA GLN A 576 1.16 -2.08 17.04
C GLN A 576 0.86 -3.38 17.78
N LEU A 577 1.20 -4.55 17.19
CA LEU A 577 0.94 -5.86 17.78
C LEU A 577 1.82 -6.18 18.99
N GLY A 578 2.88 -5.39 19.21
CA GLY A 578 3.86 -5.67 20.25
C GLY A 578 4.74 -6.88 19.92
N THR A 579 5.11 -7.65 20.92
CA THR A 579 5.98 -8.83 20.77
C THR A 579 5.25 -9.96 20.04
N THR A 580 5.88 -10.52 19.01
CA THR A 580 5.38 -11.70 18.29
C THR A 580 6.44 -12.78 18.18
N PHE A 581 6.02 -14.04 18.14
CA PHE A 581 6.89 -15.20 18.06
C PHE A 581 6.65 -15.95 16.76
N ALA A 582 7.71 -16.43 16.14
CA ALA A 582 7.65 -17.31 14.98
C ALA A 582 8.66 -18.46 15.14
N THR A 583 8.27 -19.65 14.70
CA THR A 583 9.15 -20.84 14.71
C THR A 583 9.13 -21.47 13.33
N VAL A 584 10.31 -21.75 12.78
CA VAL A 584 10.47 -22.39 11.46
C VAL A 584 11.36 -23.61 11.60
N LEU A 585 10.78 -24.78 11.28
CA LEU A 585 11.53 -26.03 11.12
C LEU A 585 11.83 -26.23 9.62
N THR A 586 13.11 -26.31 9.28
CA THR A 586 13.56 -26.60 7.91
C THR A 586 14.02 -28.04 7.83
N ILE A 587 13.48 -28.81 6.88
CA ILE A 587 13.88 -30.19 6.57
C ILE A 587 14.26 -30.25 5.09
N LYS A 588 15.48 -30.71 4.81
CA LYS A 588 15.98 -30.95 3.44
C LYS A 588 15.98 -32.45 3.18
N PHE A 589 15.35 -32.85 2.13
CA PHE A 589 15.24 -34.26 1.70
C PHE A 589 16.40 -34.69 0.80
#